data_84803361263986fe6d36677b1b7813ef
#
_entry.id   84803361263986fe6d36677b1b7813ef
#
_cell.length_a   1.000
_cell.length_b   1.000
_cell.length_c   1.000
_cell.angle_alpha   90.00
_cell.angle_beta   90.00
_cell.angle_gamma   90.00
#
_symmetry.space_group_name_H-M   'P 1'
#
loop_
_entity.id
_entity.type
_entity.pdbx_description
1 polymer ?
#
loop_
_entity_poly.entity_id
_entity_poly.type
_entity_poly.pdbx_seq_one_letter_code
_entity_poly.pdbx_strand_id
1 'polypeptide(L)'
;MKNKLLLAAGLLVGSMSAQTVFLNEDFESGSLPTGWSQTTSSTDGGYNFGTAASLSSQYFAIPDNGSKIAATNDDGCNCDKSNDVLETKTLDLSTQTTVFVSMDYYYFDALYQGAQEELYLTASTDGGTTWSNVQKLAAASWGTAYIDVSAFAGSGNTNVKFGIDYNDGSGWTYGAAIDNFKVFVPYAKDFMATEIDLYETQGLNTAPFTISGEVMNVGSSTINNFTVNYQINGAGMVFSDNVTSASVGPFTATSFSHATAWTPSAVGMYDIAVWCSSLDGSNDQNTMNDTIHKMINVVSAVVPRTTLIETFTSSTCPPCVPANSNLEALYNDASNTGRFTSLKYQVSWPGNGDPYYTDEAGVRRTFYNVTGVPNMELDGGWGQNGNSLTQDIMNSYQAVPSMASIDAKFALAGPNNKVVKVSIDINAVENLPGTGYTLHTAIFENKTVQNVGSNGETEFFHVMKKMLPDASGKSVGNLTKGQQYTAAYSYTFQGNFRKPNSANDPINHSMEHSVEEFTDLGVLVWLQDAQGNIEQSAYATESTISISENDFDSRLQVYPNPTSGVINISLAMDETSKVEINVINSLGQVVLNDVQSTDGEISLDLSNLPTGLYSVQVGVDNNVATEMISLVK
;
A
#
# COMPACT_ATOMS: atom_id res chain seq x y z
N MET A 1 15.91 21.99 68.64
CA MET A 1 17.07 22.09 67.71
C MET A 1 17.01 20.90 66.74
N LYS A 2 16.54 21.17 65.53
CA LYS A 2 16.48 20.15 64.46
C LYS A 2 17.57 20.49 63.43
N ASN A 3 18.61 19.66 63.40
CA ASN A 3 19.68 19.77 62.42
C ASN A 3 19.15 19.35 61.05
N LYS A 4 19.13 20.29 60.11
CA LYS A 4 18.94 20.01 58.69
C LYS A 4 20.30 19.64 58.08
N LEU A 5 20.42 18.39 57.68
CA LEU A 5 21.56 17.92 56.85
C LEU A 5 21.27 18.36 55.43
N LEU A 6 21.99 19.35 54.90
CA LEU A 6 22.02 19.67 53.49
C LEU A 6 22.88 18.60 52.76
N LEU A 7 22.24 17.73 51.99
CA LEU A 7 22.91 16.89 51.01
C LEU A 7 23.16 17.75 49.77
N ALA A 8 24.40 18.15 49.55
CA ALA A 8 24.83 18.77 48.30
C ALA A 8 24.92 17.66 47.24
N ALA A 9 23.93 17.55 46.40
CA ALA A 9 24.04 16.77 45.17
C ALA A 9 24.97 17.54 44.22
N GLY A 10 26.18 17.08 44.08
CA GLY A 10 27.11 17.55 43.05
C GLY A 10 26.57 17.13 41.69
N LEU A 11 26.03 18.07 40.91
CA LEU A 11 25.86 17.88 39.46
C LEU A 11 27.26 17.70 38.86
N LEU A 12 27.65 16.47 38.49
CA LEU A 12 28.65 16.28 37.49
C LEU A 12 28.04 16.73 36.17
N VAL A 13 28.22 18.00 35.82
CA VAL A 13 28.06 18.49 34.45
C VAL A 13 29.28 17.93 33.69
N GLY A 14 29.12 16.75 33.11
CA GLY A 14 30.04 16.30 32.06
C GLY A 14 29.96 17.36 30.96
N SER A 15 31.07 17.99 30.61
CA SER A 15 31.17 18.89 29.47
C SER A 15 30.90 18.04 28.23
N MET A 16 29.67 18.08 27.71
CA MET A 16 29.38 17.61 26.36
C MET A 16 30.23 18.50 25.43
N SER A 17 31.22 17.91 24.77
CA SER A 17 31.94 18.60 23.71
C SER A 17 30.98 18.78 22.56
N ALA A 18 30.73 20.03 22.17
CA ALA A 18 29.90 20.29 21.00
C ALA A 18 30.56 19.68 19.76
N GLN A 19 29.77 19.07 18.89
CA GLN A 19 30.23 18.54 17.61
C GLN A 19 30.93 19.67 16.82
N THR A 20 32.09 19.40 16.26
CA THR A 20 32.74 20.36 15.36
C THR A 20 32.06 20.32 13.99
N VAL A 21 31.41 21.42 13.61
CA VAL A 21 30.72 21.59 12.31
C VAL A 21 31.41 22.72 11.56
N PHE A 22 31.91 22.44 10.35
CA PHE A 22 32.58 23.41 9.45
C PHE A 22 31.58 24.08 8.52
N LEU A 23 30.56 23.34 8.11
CA LEU A 23 29.53 23.81 7.21
C LEU A 23 28.21 23.09 7.57
N ASN A 24 27.12 23.83 7.57
CA ASN A 24 25.76 23.32 7.64
C ASN A 24 24.88 24.22 6.78
N GLU A 25 24.28 23.66 5.75
CA GLU A 25 23.46 24.37 4.80
C GLU A 25 22.16 23.61 4.57
N ASP A 26 21.04 24.25 4.85
CA ASP A 26 19.69 23.71 4.78
C ASP A 26 18.87 24.29 3.61
N PHE A 27 19.49 25.10 2.77
CA PHE A 27 18.91 25.76 1.59
C PHE A 27 17.61 26.55 1.82
N GLU A 28 17.20 26.76 3.07
CA GLU A 28 15.96 27.47 3.43
C GLU A 28 15.91 28.92 2.96
N SER A 29 17.07 29.51 2.62
CA SER A 29 17.10 30.84 2.01
C SER A 29 16.43 30.89 0.62
N GLY A 30 16.31 29.74 -0.07
CA GLY A 30 15.80 29.64 -1.45
C GLY A 30 16.68 30.35 -2.48
N SER A 31 17.98 30.48 -2.21
CA SER A 31 18.96 31.11 -3.08
C SER A 31 20.34 30.50 -2.87
N LEU A 32 21.28 30.73 -3.81
CA LEU A 32 22.66 30.25 -3.68
C LEU A 32 23.25 30.72 -2.34
N PRO A 33 23.73 29.77 -1.49
CA PRO A 33 24.22 30.11 -0.15
C PRO A 33 25.44 31.07 -0.20
N THR A 34 25.58 31.88 0.84
CA THR A 34 26.68 32.85 0.92
C THR A 34 28.05 32.16 0.90
N GLY A 35 28.87 32.54 -0.05
CA GLY A 35 30.23 32.02 -0.24
C GLY A 35 30.27 30.71 -1.05
N TRP A 36 29.14 30.17 -1.44
CA TRP A 36 29.06 29.10 -2.42
C TRP A 36 29.17 29.65 -3.83
N SER A 37 29.55 28.79 -4.75
CA SER A 37 29.61 29.08 -6.19
C SER A 37 29.00 27.90 -6.95
N GLN A 38 28.70 28.10 -8.21
CA GLN A 38 28.37 27.01 -9.11
C GLN A 38 29.02 27.17 -10.46
N THR A 39 29.39 26.05 -11.05
CA THR A 39 29.87 25.92 -12.42
C THR A 39 28.83 25.19 -13.22
N THR A 40 28.47 25.71 -14.39
CA THR A 40 27.48 25.10 -15.27
C THR A 40 27.68 25.54 -16.71
N SER A 41 27.34 24.67 -17.66
CA SER A 41 27.16 25.01 -19.09
C SER A 41 25.70 25.14 -19.46
N SER A 42 24.78 24.80 -18.55
CA SER A 42 23.36 24.82 -18.82
C SER A 42 22.76 26.23 -18.92
N THR A 43 21.69 26.35 -19.72
CA THR A 43 21.06 27.66 -20.01
C THR A 43 20.16 28.16 -18.89
N ASP A 44 19.75 27.29 -17.95
CA ASP A 44 18.94 27.64 -16.78
C ASP A 44 19.75 28.08 -15.56
N GLY A 45 21.08 28.05 -15.64
CA GLY A 45 22.01 28.50 -14.59
C GLY A 45 22.43 27.39 -13.62
N GLY A 46 22.16 26.12 -13.91
CA GLY A 46 22.61 24.96 -13.12
C GLY A 46 21.66 24.63 -11.96
N TYR A 47 22.18 24.54 -10.73
CA TYR A 47 21.37 24.33 -9.56
C TYR A 47 20.46 25.52 -9.25
N ASN A 48 19.19 25.27 -9.07
CA ASN A 48 18.16 26.19 -8.66
C ASN A 48 17.69 25.89 -7.23
N PHE A 49 17.11 26.88 -6.54
CA PHE A 49 16.79 26.81 -5.12
C PHE A 49 15.30 27.13 -4.90
N GLY A 50 14.58 26.29 -4.19
CA GLY A 50 13.15 26.48 -3.95
C GLY A 50 12.49 25.25 -3.34
N THR A 51 11.16 25.23 -3.34
CA THR A 51 10.39 24.06 -2.88
C THR A 51 10.44 22.92 -3.92
N ALA A 52 10.30 21.68 -3.48
CA ALA A 52 10.23 20.53 -4.37
C ALA A 52 9.23 20.74 -5.52
N ALA A 53 8.03 21.25 -5.21
CA ALA A 53 7.01 21.53 -6.23
C ALA A 53 7.44 22.59 -7.27
N SER A 54 8.24 23.59 -6.87
CA SER A 54 8.70 24.65 -7.78
C SER A 54 9.86 24.22 -8.69
N LEU A 55 10.58 23.17 -8.31
CA LEU A 55 11.76 22.66 -9.00
C LEU A 55 11.50 21.34 -9.74
N SER A 56 10.32 20.75 -9.57
CA SER A 56 9.88 19.53 -10.26
C SER A 56 9.53 19.79 -11.73
N SER A 57 9.61 18.75 -12.54
CA SER A 57 9.10 18.68 -13.91
C SER A 57 8.23 17.43 -14.11
N GLN A 58 7.79 17.18 -15.35
CA GLN A 58 6.86 16.10 -15.66
C GLN A 58 7.43 14.71 -15.31
N TYR A 59 8.71 14.47 -15.59
CA TYR A 59 9.36 13.18 -15.38
C TYR A 59 10.39 13.18 -14.24
N PHE A 60 10.76 14.39 -13.74
CA PHE A 60 11.54 14.55 -12.53
C PHE A 60 10.66 15.20 -11.44
N ALA A 61 9.71 14.42 -10.93
CA ALA A 61 8.82 14.83 -9.86
C ALA A 61 9.51 14.60 -8.51
N ILE A 62 10.01 15.68 -7.90
CA ILE A 62 10.73 15.65 -6.62
C ILE A 62 9.68 15.54 -5.50
N PRO A 63 9.71 14.49 -4.65
CA PRO A 63 8.81 14.38 -3.50
C PRO A 63 9.07 15.53 -2.51
N ASP A 64 8.00 16.08 -1.94
CA ASP A 64 8.10 17.13 -0.92
C ASP A 64 8.69 16.55 0.37
N ASN A 65 9.84 17.12 0.80
CA ASN A 65 10.48 16.79 2.07
C ASN A 65 10.17 17.81 3.18
N GLY A 66 9.27 18.77 2.92
CA GLY A 66 8.86 19.80 3.86
C GLY A 66 9.83 20.98 3.97
N SER A 67 10.84 21.07 3.08
CA SER A 67 11.95 22.01 3.09
C SER A 67 12.13 22.69 1.73
N LYS A 68 12.94 23.77 1.66
CA LYS A 68 13.50 24.23 0.41
C LYS A 68 14.81 23.50 0.14
N ILE A 69 15.06 23.24 -1.11
CA ILE A 69 16.14 22.37 -1.60
C ILE A 69 16.97 23.08 -2.68
N ALA A 70 18.12 22.51 -2.99
CA ALA A 70 18.85 22.80 -4.21
C ALA A 70 18.60 21.68 -5.23
N ALA A 71 18.27 21.99 -6.48
CA ALA A 71 18.08 20.97 -7.51
C ALA A 71 18.59 21.43 -8.88
N THR A 72 19.17 20.49 -9.62
CA THR A 72 19.39 20.57 -11.04
C THR A 72 18.41 19.63 -11.74
N ASN A 73 17.70 20.13 -12.77
CA ASN A 73 16.58 19.43 -13.40
C ASN A 73 16.75 19.43 -14.91
N ASP A 74 17.30 18.34 -15.45
CA ASP A 74 17.53 18.15 -16.86
C ASP A 74 16.22 17.97 -17.64
N ASP A 75 15.27 17.20 -17.11
CA ASP A 75 13.95 17.04 -17.72
C ASP A 75 13.19 18.36 -17.87
N GLY A 76 13.32 19.24 -16.90
CA GLY A 76 12.68 20.58 -16.93
C GLY A 76 13.37 21.57 -17.85
N CYS A 77 14.71 21.54 -17.92
CA CYS A 77 15.51 22.45 -18.77
C CYS A 77 15.52 21.99 -20.23
N ASN A 78 15.65 20.71 -20.48
CA ASN A 78 15.98 20.15 -21.78
C ASN A 78 17.22 20.84 -22.39
N CYS A 79 18.26 20.98 -21.57
CA CYS A 79 19.52 21.66 -21.91
C CYS A 79 20.72 20.83 -21.39
N ASP A 80 21.91 21.07 -21.91
CA ASP A 80 23.15 20.36 -21.55
C ASP A 80 23.49 20.58 -20.05
N LYS A 81 23.37 19.55 -19.24
CA LYS A 81 23.72 19.49 -17.81
C LYS A 81 24.90 18.58 -17.53
N SER A 82 25.74 18.33 -18.51
CA SER A 82 26.93 17.50 -18.38
C SER A 82 28.02 18.06 -17.44
N ASN A 83 27.80 19.23 -16.86
CA ASN A 83 28.77 19.90 -15.97
C ASN A 83 28.06 20.88 -15.01
N ASP A 84 27.07 20.40 -14.26
CA ASP A 84 26.41 21.19 -13.22
C ASP A 84 27.05 20.89 -11.86
N VAL A 85 27.91 21.77 -11.36
CA VAL A 85 28.62 21.61 -10.09
C VAL A 85 28.19 22.70 -9.11
N LEU A 86 27.64 22.30 -7.95
CA LEU A 86 27.38 23.22 -6.84
C LEU A 86 28.53 23.11 -5.84
N GLU A 87 29.26 24.19 -5.64
CA GLU A 87 30.52 24.24 -4.89
C GLU A 87 30.33 24.92 -3.54
N THR A 88 30.84 24.32 -2.47
CA THR A 88 30.86 24.95 -1.14
C THR A 88 31.78 26.17 -1.05
N LYS A 89 31.61 26.96 0.00
CA LYS A 89 32.67 27.91 0.42
C LYS A 89 33.94 27.13 0.79
N THR A 90 35.08 27.81 0.79
CA THR A 90 36.36 27.24 1.23
C THR A 90 36.35 26.95 2.73
N LEU A 91 36.88 25.79 3.11
CA LEU A 91 36.97 25.30 4.48
C LEU A 91 38.44 25.07 4.86
N ASP A 92 38.81 25.37 6.10
CA ASP A 92 40.09 24.96 6.70
C ASP A 92 39.91 23.68 7.51
N LEU A 93 40.41 22.57 6.97
CA LEU A 93 40.34 21.24 7.60
C LEU A 93 41.74 20.79 8.10
N SER A 94 42.73 21.71 8.14
CA SER A 94 44.14 21.39 8.42
C SER A 94 44.42 20.81 9.81
N THR A 95 43.53 21.07 10.75
CA THR A 95 43.66 20.60 12.14
C THR A 95 42.92 19.30 12.43
N GLN A 96 42.19 18.76 11.47
CA GLN A 96 41.36 17.58 11.63
C GLN A 96 42.01 16.34 11.06
N THR A 97 41.64 15.18 11.58
CA THR A 97 42.09 13.87 11.09
C THR A 97 40.91 13.03 10.56
N THR A 98 39.71 13.37 11.00
CA THR A 98 38.48 12.66 10.64
C THR A 98 37.43 13.72 10.30
N VAL A 99 36.91 13.70 9.09
CA VAL A 99 35.87 14.63 8.61
C VAL A 99 34.92 13.87 7.70
N PHE A 100 33.63 14.13 7.87
CA PHE A 100 32.57 13.56 7.05
C PHE A 100 31.75 14.66 6.39
N VAL A 101 31.18 14.30 5.24
CA VAL A 101 30.07 15.02 4.60
C VAL A 101 28.82 14.22 4.82
N SER A 102 27.72 14.87 5.24
CA SER A 102 26.38 14.31 5.09
C SER A 102 25.54 15.21 4.22
N MET A 103 24.61 14.64 3.44
CA MET A 103 23.60 15.35 2.67
C MET A 103 22.40 14.46 2.41
N ASP A 104 21.22 15.05 2.42
CA ASP A 104 20.02 14.40 1.92
C ASP A 104 19.93 14.61 0.42
N TYR A 105 19.50 13.58 -0.32
CA TYR A 105 19.42 13.68 -1.78
C TYR A 105 18.31 12.83 -2.38
N TYR A 106 17.82 13.29 -3.54
CA TYR A 106 16.87 12.59 -4.40
C TYR A 106 17.47 12.47 -5.79
N TYR A 107 17.62 11.23 -6.30
CA TYR A 107 18.35 10.95 -7.53
C TYR A 107 18.01 9.57 -8.08
N PHE A 108 17.86 9.41 -9.41
CA PHE A 108 17.45 8.15 -10.02
C PHE A 108 18.61 7.24 -10.45
N ASP A 109 19.81 7.75 -10.71
CA ASP A 109 20.93 7.00 -11.34
C ASP A 109 20.50 6.32 -12.64
N ALA A 110 19.75 7.03 -13.47
CA ALA A 110 19.02 6.45 -14.59
C ALA A 110 19.86 6.39 -15.87
N LEU A 111 19.61 5.33 -16.64
CA LEU A 111 20.05 5.22 -18.03
C LEU A 111 18.84 5.43 -18.95
N TYR A 112 18.87 6.51 -19.74
CA TYR A 112 17.80 6.82 -20.69
C TYR A 112 18.35 7.06 -22.09
N GLN A 113 17.87 6.33 -23.09
CA GLN A 113 18.29 6.40 -24.50
C GLN A 113 19.82 6.36 -24.74
N GLY A 114 20.57 5.73 -23.83
CA GLY A 114 22.02 5.60 -23.90
C GLY A 114 22.80 6.67 -23.11
N ALA A 115 22.14 7.68 -22.57
CA ALA A 115 22.71 8.63 -21.63
C ALA A 115 22.57 8.09 -20.20
N GLN A 116 23.67 8.03 -19.47
CA GLN A 116 23.71 7.65 -18.05
C GLN A 116 23.91 8.90 -17.23
N GLU A 117 22.94 9.25 -16.40
CA GLU A 117 23.16 10.34 -15.44
C GLU A 117 24.09 9.90 -14.31
N GLU A 118 24.88 10.83 -13.81
CA GLU A 118 25.83 10.58 -12.73
C GLU A 118 25.80 11.72 -11.70
N LEU A 119 25.87 11.36 -10.43
CA LEU A 119 25.95 12.32 -9.32
C LEU A 119 27.13 11.95 -8.43
N TYR A 120 28.07 12.88 -8.27
CA TYR A 120 29.25 12.70 -7.44
C TYR A 120 29.34 13.74 -6.33
N LEU A 121 29.84 13.33 -5.17
CA LEU A 121 30.55 14.22 -4.28
C LEU A 121 31.99 14.35 -4.80
N THR A 122 32.44 15.56 -5.03
CA THR A 122 33.81 15.90 -5.45
C THR A 122 34.50 16.74 -4.39
N ALA A 123 35.83 16.77 -4.37
CA ALA A 123 36.62 17.57 -3.45
C ALA A 123 37.79 18.24 -4.16
N SER A 124 38.14 19.45 -3.69
CA SER A 124 39.32 20.21 -4.08
C SER A 124 40.10 20.60 -2.83
N THR A 125 41.44 20.58 -2.89
CA THR A 125 42.34 21.06 -1.80
C THR A 125 43.07 22.34 -2.15
N ASP A 126 42.83 22.90 -3.34
CA ASP A 126 43.45 24.09 -3.87
C ASP A 126 42.46 25.24 -4.15
N GLY A 127 41.33 25.25 -3.45
CA GLY A 127 40.30 26.28 -3.51
C GLY A 127 39.41 26.21 -4.74
N GLY A 128 39.30 25.04 -5.39
CA GLY A 128 38.45 24.82 -6.56
C GLY A 128 39.18 24.85 -7.88
N THR A 129 40.52 24.87 -7.88
CA THR A 129 41.31 24.86 -9.13
C THR A 129 41.36 23.47 -9.76
N THR A 130 41.53 22.42 -8.93
CA THR A 130 41.48 21.02 -9.35
C THR A 130 40.53 20.25 -8.48
N TRP A 131 39.85 19.28 -9.08
CA TRP A 131 38.80 18.47 -8.42
C TRP A 131 39.09 16.97 -8.53
N SER A 132 38.69 16.24 -7.53
CA SER A 132 38.75 14.76 -7.49
C SER A 132 37.42 14.20 -7.09
N ASN A 133 36.98 13.15 -7.78
CA ASN A 133 35.78 12.39 -7.37
C ASN A 133 36.03 11.71 -6.04
N VAL A 134 35.14 11.92 -5.06
CA VAL A 134 35.17 11.27 -3.75
C VAL A 134 34.29 10.03 -3.77
N GLN A 135 33.04 10.19 -4.14
CA GLN A 135 32.07 9.11 -4.18
C GLN A 135 31.00 9.35 -5.23
N LYS A 136 30.69 8.32 -6.04
CA LYS A 136 29.46 8.27 -6.84
C LYS A 136 28.28 7.93 -5.93
N LEU A 137 27.17 8.64 -6.06
CA LEU A 137 25.96 8.38 -5.33
C LEU A 137 25.10 7.37 -6.09
N ALA A 138 24.43 6.49 -5.36
CA ALA A 138 23.44 5.58 -5.91
C ALA A 138 22.06 6.24 -5.98
N ALA A 139 21.11 5.62 -6.67
CA ALA A 139 19.73 6.08 -6.67
C ALA A 139 19.15 6.15 -5.25
N ALA A 140 18.40 7.20 -4.95
CA ALA A 140 17.72 7.39 -3.68
C ALA A 140 16.42 8.21 -3.85
N SER A 141 15.41 7.84 -3.08
CA SER A 141 14.17 8.63 -2.95
C SER A 141 14.18 9.32 -1.59
N TRP A 142 14.92 10.43 -1.48
CA TRP A 142 15.27 11.11 -0.24
C TRP A 142 15.95 10.18 0.78
N GLY A 143 17.24 9.90 0.50
CA GLY A 143 18.14 9.22 1.44
C GLY A 143 19.25 10.13 1.93
N THR A 144 19.82 9.87 3.10
CA THR A 144 20.99 10.58 3.61
C THR A 144 22.26 9.83 3.25
N ALA A 145 23.18 10.49 2.52
CA ALA A 145 24.53 9.99 2.33
C ALA A 145 25.45 10.46 3.47
N TYR A 146 26.30 9.56 3.96
CA TYR A 146 27.39 9.86 4.87
C TYR A 146 28.70 9.43 4.20
N ILE A 147 29.58 10.39 3.92
CA ILE A 147 30.75 10.18 3.09
C ILE A 147 32.01 10.55 3.87
N ASP A 148 32.93 9.62 4.00
CA ASP A 148 34.23 9.87 4.62
C ASP A 148 35.11 10.72 3.70
N VAL A 149 35.43 11.93 4.13
CA VAL A 149 36.29 12.88 3.43
C VAL A 149 37.59 13.16 4.20
N SER A 150 37.95 12.28 5.13
CA SER A 150 39.15 12.42 5.97
C SER A 150 40.44 12.50 5.15
N ALA A 151 40.46 11.95 3.94
CA ALA A 151 41.60 12.10 3.00
C ALA A 151 41.90 13.56 2.60
N PHE A 152 40.92 14.46 2.75
CA PHE A 152 41.02 15.87 2.46
C PHE A 152 41.20 16.75 3.71
N ALA A 153 41.47 16.11 4.87
CA ALA A 153 41.79 16.78 6.13
C ALA A 153 43.31 16.66 6.46
N GLY A 154 43.73 17.32 7.52
CA GLY A 154 45.10 17.28 7.98
C GLY A 154 46.00 18.40 7.45
N SER A 155 47.27 18.38 7.91
CA SER A 155 48.23 19.47 7.65
C SER A 155 48.35 19.82 6.18
N GLY A 156 48.18 21.13 5.85
CA GLY A 156 48.20 21.64 4.49
C GLY A 156 46.81 21.85 3.85
N ASN A 157 45.76 21.22 4.35
CA ASN A 157 44.40 21.30 3.81
C ASN A 157 43.61 22.52 4.36
N THR A 158 44.11 23.75 4.05
CA THR A 158 43.52 25.03 4.48
C THR A 158 42.53 25.62 3.48
N ASN A 159 42.45 25.08 2.25
CA ASN A 159 41.64 25.59 1.16
C ASN A 159 40.78 24.49 0.53
N VAL A 160 40.05 23.74 1.36
CA VAL A 160 39.20 22.62 0.89
C VAL A 160 37.85 23.14 0.44
N LYS A 161 37.38 22.67 -0.71
CA LYS A 161 36.01 22.83 -1.18
C LYS A 161 35.42 21.44 -1.50
N PHE A 162 34.12 21.30 -1.33
CA PHE A 162 33.35 20.16 -1.84
C PHE A 162 32.43 20.61 -2.96
N GLY A 163 32.24 19.77 -3.95
CA GLY A 163 31.34 19.96 -5.08
C GLY A 163 30.32 18.85 -5.16
N ILE A 164 29.09 19.22 -5.49
CA ILE A 164 28.03 18.28 -5.84
C ILE A 164 27.89 18.36 -7.35
N ASP A 165 28.42 17.34 -8.03
CA ASP A 165 28.65 17.31 -9.46
C ASP A 165 27.64 16.38 -10.14
N TYR A 166 26.73 16.98 -10.90
CA TYR A 166 25.74 16.27 -11.69
C TYR A 166 26.11 16.30 -13.16
N ASN A 167 25.94 15.16 -13.82
CA ASN A 167 26.18 14.97 -15.24
C ASN A 167 25.03 14.18 -15.87
N ASP A 168 24.42 14.71 -16.92
CA ASP A 168 23.31 14.12 -17.67
C ASP A 168 23.75 13.04 -18.68
N GLY A 169 25.06 12.73 -18.77
CA GLY A 169 25.61 11.81 -19.77
C GLY A 169 25.52 12.34 -21.21
N SER A 170 25.41 13.65 -21.38
CA SER A 170 25.22 14.33 -22.66
C SER A 170 23.97 13.93 -23.42
N GLY A 171 22.89 13.65 -22.67
CA GLY A 171 21.58 13.27 -23.22
C GLY A 171 20.45 13.82 -22.34
N TRP A 172 19.24 13.42 -22.60
CA TRP A 172 18.09 13.83 -21.83
C TRP A 172 17.83 12.81 -20.72
N THR A 173 18.04 13.22 -19.47
CA THR A 173 17.83 12.40 -18.28
C THR A 173 16.85 13.07 -17.30
N TYR A 174 17.06 13.00 -15.99
CA TYR A 174 16.10 13.49 -15.01
C TYR A 174 16.63 14.67 -14.20
N GLY A 175 17.59 14.42 -13.29
CA GLY A 175 18.18 15.45 -12.43
C GLY A 175 18.55 14.94 -11.04
N ALA A 176 18.97 15.86 -10.17
CA ALA A 176 19.27 15.59 -8.77
C ALA A 176 18.78 16.73 -7.87
N ALA A 177 18.30 16.38 -6.67
CA ALA A 177 17.93 17.34 -5.63
C ALA A 177 18.73 17.04 -4.35
N ILE A 178 19.10 18.09 -3.63
CA ILE A 178 19.98 18.05 -2.45
C ILE A 178 19.40 18.90 -1.35
N ASP A 179 19.54 18.42 -0.10
CA ASP A 179 19.20 19.17 1.11
C ASP A 179 20.16 18.84 2.25
N ASN A 180 20.16 19.63 3.33
CA ASN A 180 20.86 19.36 4.59
C ASN A 180 22.35 19.00 4.43
N PHE A 181 23.07 19.77 3.60
CA PHE A 181 24.50 19.55 3.35
C PHE A 181 25.35 19.97 4.55
N LYS A 182 26.08 19.03 5.15
CA LYS A 182 26.88 19.26 6.34
C LYS A 182 28.30 18.72 6.21
N VAL A 183 29.31 19.50 6.66
CA VAL A 183 30.69 19.05 6.82
C VAL A 183 31.06 19.10 8.29
N PHE A 184 31.42 17.96 8.88
CA PHE A 184 31.56 17.84 10.33
C PHE A 184 32.57 16.78 10.77
N VAL A 185 32.99 16.87 12.01
CA VAL A 185 33.70 15.79 12.71
C VAL A 185 32.65 14.98 13.47
N PRO A 186 32.45 13.69 13.14
CA PRO A 186 31.50 12.87 13.89
C PRO A 186 31.99 12.64 15.33
N TYR A 187 31.07 12.43 16.25
CA TYR A 187 31.42 11.91 17.57
C TYR A 187 32.09 10.54 17.44
N ALA A 188 32.87 10.14 18.45
CA ALA A 188 33.48 8.82 18.43
C ALA A 188 32.42 7.72 18.59
N LYS A 189 31.44 7.95 19.47
CA LYS A 189 30.33 7.02 19.77
C LYS A 189 29.03 7.78 19.75
N ASP A 190 28.19 7.45 18.79
CA ASP A 190 26.90 8.11 18.53
C ASP A 190 26.01 7.11 17.80
N PHE A 191 24.93 6.64 18.44
CA PHE A 191 23.93 5.78 17.83
C PHE A 191 22.60 6.49 17.71
N MET A 192 21.90 6.24 16.64
CA MET A 192 20.60 6.77 16.35
C MET A 192 19.63 5.60 16.11
N ALA A 193 18.50 5.57 16.81
CA ALA A 193 17.42 4.67 16.44
C ALA A 193 16.71 5.26 15.22
N THR A 194 16.53 4.45 14.17
CA THR A 194 16.01 4.92 12.87
C THR A 194 14.64 4.38 12.54
N GLU A 195 14.29 3.20 13.06
CA GLU A 195 13.02 2.55 12.77
C GLU A 195 12.49 1.73 13.94
N ILE A 196 11.16 1.68 14.06
CA ILE A 196 10.40 0.73 14.89
C ILE A 196 9.46 -0.04 13.95
N ASP A 197 9.70 -1.35 13.81
CA ASP A 197 8.97 -2.27 12.91
C ASP A 197 7.60 -2.68 13.45
N LEU A 198 6.89 -1.82 14.09
CA LEU A 198 5.56 -2.12 14.60
C LEU A 198 4.53 -1.31 13.82
N TYR A 199 3.57 -1.97 13.21
CA TYR A 199 2.52 -1.27 12.49
C TYR A 199 1.70 -0.37 13.43
N GLU A 200 1.23 0.78 12.94
CA GLU A 200 0.56 1.82 13.76
C GLU A 200 -0.73 1.34 14.42
N THR A 201 -1.39 0.33 13.89
CA THR A 201 -2.56 -0.29 14.50
C THR A 201 -2.29 -1.73 14.87
N GLN A 202 -2.55 -2.08 16.14
CA GLN A 202 -2.34 -3.42 16.68
C GLN A 202 -3.58 -3.91 17.42
N GLY A 203 -3.83 -5.22 17.40
CA GLY A 203 -4.93 -5.84 18.13
C GLY A 203 -4.51 -6.42 19.47
N LEU A 204 -5.25 -6.18 20.54
CA LEU A 204 -5.00 -6.87 21.81
C LEU A 204 -4.98 -8.40 21.66
N ASN A 205 -5.75 -8.94 20.73
CA ASN A 205 -5.83 -10.35 20.43
C ASN A 205 -4.56 -10.95 19.80
N THR A 206 -3.64 -10.11 19.31
CA THR A 206 -2.36 -10.53 18.70
C THR A 206 -1.15 -10.23 19.58
N ALA A 207 -1.35 -9.62 20.77
CA ALA A 207 -0.29 -9.39 21.74
C ALA A 207 0.27 -10.73 22.30
N PRO A 208 1.55 -10.80 22.73
CA PRO A 208 2.50 -9.69 22.89
C PRO A 208 3.15 -9.26 21.57
N PHE A 209 3.65 -8.01 21.51
CA PHE A 209 4.31 -7.44 20.35
C PHE A 209 5.83 -7.38 20.58
N THR A 210 6.59 -7.96 19.66
CA THR A 210 8.04 -7.79 19.65
C THR A 210 8.37 -6.35 19.24
N ILE A 211 9.20 -5.67 20.02
CA ILE A 211 9.76 -4.37 19.65
C ILE A 211 11.03 -4.63 18.87
N SER A 212 10.97 -4.40 17.56
CA SER A 212 12.09 -4.54 16.62
C SER A 212 12.23 -3.28 15.78
N GLY A 213 13.30 -3.18 15.03
CA GLY A 213 13.57 -2.04 14.17
C GLY A 213 15.04 -1.95 13.78
N GLU A 214 15.48 -0.75 13.46
CA GLU A 214 16.83 -0.48 13.04
C GLU A 214 17.47 0.62 13.88
N VAL A 215 18.78 0.48 14.09
CA VAL A 215 19.65 1.49 14.71
C VAL A 215 20.85 1.72 13.82
N MET A 216 21.35 2.94 13.77
CA MET A 216 22.49 3.35 12.95
C MET A 216 23.61 3.90 13.82
N ASN A 217 24.83 3.47 13.59
CA ASN A 217 26.01 4.07 14.17
C ASN A 217 26.40 5.32 13.35
N VAL A 218 26.11 6.49 13.85
CA VAL A 218 26.50 7.78 13.23
C VAL A 218 27.79 8.34 13.81
N GLY A 219 28.47 7.55 14.67
CA GLY A 219 29.80 7.84 15.20
C GLY A 219 30.92 7.37 14.29
N SER A 220 32.16 7.77 14.62
CA SER A 220 33.37 7.41 13.87
C SER A 220 34.01 6.09 14.31
N SER A 221 33.60 5.49 15.42
CA SER A 221 34.14 4.25 15.95
C SER A 221 33.19 3.07 15.72
N THR A 222 33.72 1.90 15.34
CA THR A 222 32.92 0.67 15.32
C THR A 222 32.43 0.34 16.73
N ILE A 223 31.17 0.02 16.88
CA ILE A 223 30.51 -0.37 18.13
C ILE A 223 30.22 -1.87 18.08
N ASN A 224 30.73 -2.62 19.08
CA ASN A 224 30.55 -4.07 19.15
C ASN A 224 29.43 -4.48 20.10
N ASN A 225 29.15 -3.67 21.11
CA ASN A 225 28.16 -3.97 22.13
C ASN A 225 27.36 -2.70 22.44
N PHE A 226 26.05 -2.83 22.54
CA PHE A 226 25.17 -1.73 22.94
C PHE A 226 23.92 -2.27 23.64
N THR A 227 23.20 -1.40 24.33
CA THR A 227 21.93 -1.73 24.95
C THR A 227 20.80 -1.05 24.18
N VAL A 228 19.83 -1.80 23.70
CA VAL A 228 18.57 -1.27 23.16
C VAL A 228 17.60 -1.12 24.32
N ASN A 229 16.98 0.04 24.43
CA ASN A 229 15.98 0.33 25.43
C ASN A 229 14.67 0.71 24.76
N TYR A 230 13.54 0.34 25.40
CA TYR A 230 12.26 0.96 25.05
C TYR A 230 11.46 1.33 26.29
N GLN A 231 10.58 2.33 26.15
CA GLN A 231 9.66 2.78 27.18
C GLN A 231 8.31 3.11 26.57
N ILE A 232 7.25 2.87 27.33
CA ILE A 232 5.87 3.12 26.90
C ILE A 232 5.34 4.37 27.58
N ASN A 233 4.77 5.30 26.78
CA ASN A 233 4.15 6.56 27.24
C ASN A 233 5.07 7.44 28.11
N GLY A 234 6.39 7.38 27.88
CA GLY A 234 7.36 8.18 28.63
C GLY A 234 7.34 7.99 30.15
N ALA A 235 6.72 6.92 30.66
CA ALA A 235 6.54 6.65 32.08
C ALA A 235 6.70 5.17 32.41
N GLY A 236 6.96 4.87 33.68
CA GLY A 236 7.07 3.48 34.15
C GLY A 236 8.43 2.85 33.88
N MET A 237 8.43 1.54 33.65
CA MET A 237 9.63 0.74 33.47
C MET A 237 10.28 0.99 32.11
N VAL A 238 11.60 1.11 32.10
CA VAL A 238 12.41 1.00 30.90
C VAL A 238 12.79 -0.47 30.73
N PHE A 239 12.53 -1.01 29.58
CA PHE A 239 12.94 -2.36 29.20
C PHE A 239 14.27 -2.25 28.47
N SER A 240 15.25 -3.05 28.87
CA SER A 240 16.62 -2.99 28.33
C SER A 240 17.07 -4.37 27.88
N ASP A 241 17.71 -4.44 26.71
CA ASP A 241 18.28 -5.66 26.15
C ASP A 241 19.68 -5.39 25.61
N ASN A 242 20.62 -6.30 25.91
CA ASN A 242 22.01 -6.13 25.54
C ASN A 242 22.32 -6.86 24.22
N VAL A 243 22.67 -6.11 23.21
CA VAL A 243 23.18 -6.62 21.94
C VAL A 243 24.70 -6.74 22.03
N THR A 244 25.21 -7.93 21.75
CA THR A 244 26.66 -8.22 21.86
C THR A 244 27.22 -8.74 20.53
N SER A 245 28.49 -8.43 20.25
CA SER A 245 29.20 -8.88 19.04
C SER A 245 28.53 -8.37 17.71
N ALA A 246 27.94 -7.20 17.73
CA ALA A 246 27.25 -6.63 16.59
C ALA A 246 28.18 -6.12 15.49
N SER A 247 29.35 -5.53 15.87
CA SER A 247 30.33 -4.96 14.92
C SER A 247 29.78 -3.96 13.95
N VAL A 248 29.02 -2.96 14.45
CA VAL A 248 28.40 -1.91 13.65
C VAL A 248 29.42 -0.84 13.35
N GLY A 249 29.85 -0.76 12.09
CA GLY A 249 30.84 0.21 11.62
C GLY A 249 30.28 1.63 11.56
N PRO A 250 31.16 2.64 11.37
CA PRO A 250 30.73 4.02 11.14
C PRO A 250 29.73 4.12 10.00
N PHE A 251 28.66 4.87 10.21
CA PHE A 251 27.58 5.13 9.25
C PHE A 251 26.96 3.88 8.62
N THR A 252 26.92 2.80 9.39
CA THR A 252 26.18 1.58 9.04
C THR A 252 25.04 1.34 10.02
N ALA A 253 23.98 0.74 9.50
CA ALA A 253 22.82 0.36 10.27
C ALA A 253 22.87 -1.12 10.68
N THR A 254 22.11 -1.47 11.70
CA THR A 254 21.87 -2.85 12.11
C THR A 254 20.46 -3.00 12.69
N SER A 255 19.81 -4.12 12.35
CA SER A 255 18.49 -4.44 12.92
C SER A 255 18.64 -4.92 14.37
N PHE A 256 17.59 -4.67 15.16
CA PHE A 256 17.45 -5.21 16.51
C PHE A 256 16.09 -5.89 16.69
N SER A 257 16.03 -6.82 17.65
CA SER A 257 14.77 -7.43 18.11
C SER A 257 14.89 -7.60 19.62
N HIS A 258 14.11 -6.81 20.38
CA HIS A 258 14.20 -6.75 21.83
C HIS A 258 13.66 -8.03 22.48
N ALA A 259 14.41 -8.65 23.37
CA ALA A 259 14.10 -9.93 24.01
C ALA A 259 12.79 -9.89 24.84
N THR A 260 12.44 -8.73 25.40
CA THR A 260 11.18 -8.54 26.13
C THR A 260 10.13 -7.92 25.19
N ALA A 261 9.08 -8.69 24.91
CA ALA A 261 7.95 -8.20 24.12
C ALA A 261 7.02 -7.30 24.97
N TRP A 262 6.36 -6.37 24.31
CA TRP A 262 5.36 -5.49 24.91
C TRP A 262 3.97 -6.13 24.91
N THR A 263 3.30 -6.09 26.09
CA THR A 263 1.91 -6.52 26.24
C THR A 263 1.07 -5.34 26.74
N PRO A 264 0.28 -4.69 25.86
CA PRO A 264 -0.62 -3.62 26.31
C PRO A 264 -1.70 -4.17 27.24
N SER A 265 -2.07 -3.40 28.26
CA SER A 265 -3.08 -3.80 29.23
C SER A 265 -4.51 -3.45 28.81
N ALA A 266 -4.68 -2.56 27.83
CA ALA A 266 -5.98 -2.07 27.35
C ALA A 266 -5.86 -1.53 25.92
N VAL A 267 -7.01 -1.28 25.29
CA VAL A 267 -7.10 -0.51 24.03
C VAL A 267 -6.74 0.96 24.29
N GLY A 268 -6.18 1.61 23.28
CA GLY A 268 -5.82 3.04 23.35
C GLY A 268 -4.58 3.38 22.54
N MET A 269 -4.21 4.66 22.60
CA MET A 269 -2.99 5.16 21.98
C MET A 269 -1.81 5.01 22.93
N TYR A 270 -0.70 4.51 22.40
CA TYR A 270 0.55 4.31 23.12
C TYR A 270 1.70 4.94 22.35
N ASP A 271 2.54 5.69 23.06
CA ASP A 271 3.80 6.20 22.54
C ASP A 271 4.91 5.20 22.90
N ILE A 272 5.57 4.63 21.90
CA ILE A 272 6.72 3.75 22.08
C ILE A 272 7.97 4.54 21.75
N ALA A 273 8.80 4.78 22.77
CA ALA A 273 10.12 5.37 22.62
C ALA A 273 11.19 4.26 22.58
N VAL A 274 12.10 4.31 21.62
CA VAL A 274 13.24 3.39 21.50
C VAL A 274 14.53 4.20 21.38
N TRP A 275 15.57 3.78 22.13
CA TRP A 275 16.89 4.40 22.07
C TRP A 275 18.00 3.39 22.42
N CYS A 276 19.24 3.74 22.04
CA CYS A 276 20.42 2.98 22.42
C CYS A 276 21.19 3.63 23.58
N SER A 277 21.94 2.80 24.31
CA SER A 277 22.84 3.23 25.37
C SER A 277 23.98 2.26 25.57
N SER A 278 24.97 2.60 26.42
CA SER A 278 26.08 1.69 26.79
C SER A 278 26.90 1.23 25.61
N LEU A 279 27.28 2.15 24.71
CA LEU A 279 28.06 1.87 23.49
C LEU A 279 29.48 1.41 23.86
N ASP A 280 29.74 0.09 23.78
CA ASP A 280 30.96 -0.55 24.33
C ASP A 280 31.29 -0.08 25.77
N GLY A 281 30.28 -0.01 26.62
CA GLY A 281 30.36 0.43 28.01
C GLY A 281 30.55 1.93 28.23
N SER A 282 30.42 2.75 27.19
CA SER A 282 30.47 4.22 27.27
C SER A 282 29.10 4.82 26.99
N ASN A 283 28.91 6.07 27.42
CA ASN A 283 27.69 6.84 27.07
C ASN A 283 27.74 7.22 25.58
N ASP A 284 26.55 7.36 25.00
CA ASP A 284 26.36 8.08 23.76
C ASP A 284 26.78 9.53 23.91
N GLN A 285 27.46 10.09 22.90
CA GLN A 285 27.98 11.45 22.94
C GLN A 285 26.98 12.49 22.37
N ASN A 286 25.90 12.02 21.75
CA ASN A 286 24.87 12.87 21.18
C ASN A 286 23.46 12.35 21.50
N THR A 287 23.01 12.61 22.70
CA THR A 287 21.68 12.15 23.17
C THR A 287 20.48 12.89 22.53
N MET A 288 20.74 13.77 21.58
CA MET A 288 19.66 14.53 20.89
C MET A 288 19.02 13.75 19.74
N ASN A 289 19.71 12.74 19.19
CA ASN A 289 19.26 11.89 18.10
C ASN A 289 19.00 10.43 18.49
N ASP A 290 19.23 10.06 19.76
CA ASP A 290 19.17 8.66 20.21
C ASP A 290 17.78 8.05 20.10
N THR A 291 16.74 8.84 20.36
CA THR A 291 15.39 8.33 20.62
C THR A 291 14.45 8.58 19.45
N ILE A 292 13.86 7.49 18.97
CA ILE A 292 12.73 7.53 18.04
C ILE A 292 11.43 7.22 18.79
N HIS A 293 10.34 7.87 18.38
CA HIS A 293 9.00 7.68 18.91
C HIS A 293 8.06 7.14 17.85
N LYS A 294 7.20 6.20 18.21
CA LYS A 294 6.13 5.71 17.35
C LYS A 294 4.81 5.61 18.12
N MET A 295 3.78 6.24 17.59
CA MET A 295 2.42 6.16 18.14
C MET A 295 1.73 4.89 17.65
N ILE A 296 1.29 4.04 18.56
CA ILE A 296 0.58 2.80 18.26
C ILE A 296 -0.85 2.88 18.79
N ASN A 297 -1.81 2.68 17.91
CA ASN A 297 -3.22 2.53 18.25
C ASN A 297 -3.53 1.06 18.54
N VAL A 298 -3.74 0.71 19.79
CA VAL A 298 -4.14 -0.64 20.19
C VAL A 298 -5.66 -0.73 20.18
N VAL A 299 -6.20 -1.54 19.30
CA VAL A 299 -7.64 -1.84 19.19
C VAL A 299 -7.95 -3.19 19.83
N SER A 300 -9.22 -3.55 19.99
CA SER A 300 -9.58 -4.77 20.71
C SER A 300 -9.23 -6.05 19.93
N ALA A 301 -9.39 -6.03 18.61
CA ALA A 301 -9.08 -7.15 17.75
C ALA A 301 -8.73 -6.70 16.33
N VAL A 302 -7.85 -7.45 15.69
CA VAL A 302 -7.56 -7.40 14.25
C VAL A 302 -7.49 -8.82 13.71
N VAL A 303 -7.54 -8.96 12.40
CA VAL A 303 -7.34 -10.22 11.67
C VAL A 303 -6.19 -10.07 10.67
N PRO A 304 -5.53 -11.15 10.25
CA PRO A 304 -4.56 -11.07 9.18
C PRO A 304 -5.18 -10.49 7.91
N ARG A 305 -4.46 -9.59 7.26
CA ARG A 305 -4.83 -9.06 5.95
C ARG A 305 -4.47 -10.06 4.85
N THR A 306 -5.34 -10.19 3.88
CA THR A 306 -5.01 -10.76 2.58
C THR A 306 -4.98 -9.61 1.57
N THR A 307 -3.80 -9.29 1.08
CA THR A 307 -3.59 -8.13 0.20
C THR A 307 -4.08 -8.41 -1.21
N LEU A 308 -4.82 -7.48 -1.81
CA LEU A 308 -5.29 -7.58 -3.18
C LEU A 308 -4.27 -7.00 -4.16
N ILE A 309 -3.96 -7.74 -5.22
CA ILE A 309 -3.18 -7.28 -6.37
C ILE A 309 -4.10 -7.18 -7.58
N GLU A 310 -4.46 -5.96 -7.96
CA GLU A 310 -5.19 -5.68 -9.19
C GLU A 310 -4.21 -5.32 -10.30
N THR A 311 -4.23 -6.02 -11.41
CA THR A 311 -3.28 -5.83 -12.50
C THR A 311 -4.00 -5.41 -13.78
N PHE A 312 -3.57 -4.33 -14.41
CA PHE A 312 -4.02 -3.88 -15.72
C PHE A 312 -2.97 -4.26 -16.76
N THR A 313 -3.36 -5.12 -17.69
CA THR A 313 -2.45 -5.76 -18.66
C THR A 313 -3.15 -6.01 -20.00
N SER A 314 -2.42 -6.42 -21.02
CA SER A 314 -2.98 -6.78 -22.33
C SER A 314 -2.04 -7.72 -23.07
N SER A 315 -2.58 -8.72 -23.74
CA SER A 315 -1.84 -9.60 -24.65
C SER A 315 -1.27 -8.89 -25.90
N THR A 316 -1.59 -7.61 -26.08
CA THR A 316 -1.01 -6.76 -27.14
C THR A 316 0.07 -5.80 -26.63
N CYS A 317 0.45 -5.90 -25.35
CA CYS A 317 1.39 -5.00 -24.66
C CYS A 317 2.74 -5.71 -24.44
N PRO A 318 3.81 -5.44 -25.23
CA PRO A 318 5.10 -6.08 -25.01
C PRO A 318 5.72 -5.83 -23.62
N PRO A 319 5.68 -4.60 -23.03
CA PRO A 319 6.19 -4.36 -21.67
C PRO A 319 5.42 -5.11 -20.58
N CYS A 320 4.20 -5.61 -20.86
CA CYS A 320 3.41 -6.37 -19.90
C CYS A 320 4.00 -7.75 -19.62
N VAL A 321 4.72 -8.35 -20.56
CA VAL A 321 5.31 -9.69 -20.41
C VAL A 321 6.25 -9.79 -19.20
N PRO A 322 7.31 -8.96 -19.07
CA PRO A 322 8.19 -9.04 -17.91
C PRO A 322 7.47 -8.68 -16.61
N ALA A 323 6.51 -7.73 -16.61
CA ALA A 323 5.75 -7.38 -15.42
C ALA A 323 4.83 -8.52 -14.95
N ASN A 324 4.14 -9.19 -15.87
CA ASN A 324 3.36 -10.39 -15.56
C ASN A 324 4.24 -11.53 -15.03
N SER A 325 5.42 -11.74 -15.63
CA SER A 325 6.37 -12.76 -15.19
C SER A 325 6.91 -12.47 -13.78
N ASN A 326 7.21 -11.20 -13.46
CA ASN A 326 7.63 -10.78 -12.13
C ASN A 326 6.52 -11.05 -11.10
N LEU A 327 5.28 -10.65 -11.41
CA LEU A 327 4.14 -10.93 -10.54
C LEU A 327 3.96 -12.43 -10.29
N GLU A 328 3.98 -13.24 -11.34
CA GLU A 328 3.80 -14.69 -11.20
C GLU A 328 4.91 -15.32 -10.35
N ALA A 329 6.16 -14.86 -10.50
CA ALA A 329 7.27 -15.34 -9.68
C ALA A 329 7.07 -15.01 -8.20
N LEU A 330 6.68 -13.77 -7.87
CA LEU A 330 6.40 -13.33 -6.50
C LEU A 330 5.13 -14.00 -5.94
N TYR A 331 4.05 -14.03 -6.71
CA TYR A 331 2.78 -14.59 -6.28
C TYR A 331 2.87 -16.09 -5.95
N ASN A 332 3.62 -16.85 -6.75
CA ASN A 332 3.80 -18.29 -6.57
C ASN A 332 4.94 -18.66 -5.60
N ASP A 333 5.63 -17.68 -5.02
CA ASP A 333 6.59 -17.98 -3.96
C ASP A 333 5.89 -18.60 -2.75
N ALA A 334 6.48 -19.65 -2.19
CA ALA A 334 5.87 -20.40 -1.08
C ALA A 334 5.63 -19.53 0.17
N SER A 335 6.44 -18.48 0.39
CA SER A 335 6.27 -17.54 1.49
C SER A 335 5.03 -16.65 1.35
N ASN A 336 4.48 -16.51 0.14
CA ASN A 336 3.32 -15.68 -0.18
C ASN A 336 2.01 -16.45 -0.23
N THR A 337 2.04 -17.77 -0.09
CA THR A 337 0.85 -18.63 -0.17
C THR A 337 -0.23 -18.21 0.83
N GLY A 338 -1.43 -17.91 0.34
CA GLY A 338 -2.59 -17.51 1.14
C GLY A 338 -2.52 -16.09 1.73
N ARG A 339 -1.48 -15.32 1.41
CA ARG A 339 -1.30 -13.95 1.90
C ARG A 339 -1.79 -12.88 0.91
N PHE A 340 -1.95 -13.27 -0.34
CA PHE A 340 -2.31 -12.36 -1.44
C PHE A 340 -3.41 -12.96 -2.29
N THR A 341 -4.24 -12.08 -2.86
CA THR A 341 -5.15 -12.39 -3.97
C THR A 341 -4.73 -11.60 -5.20
N SER A 342 -5.00 -12.12 -6.39
CA SER A 342 -4.64 -11.49 -7.66
C SER A 342 -5.81 -11.51 -8.63
N LEU A 343 -6.03 -10.39 -9.33
CA LEU A 343 -7.01 -10.25 -10.38
C LEU A 343 -6.41 -9.44 -11.54
N LYS A 344 -6.52 -9.96 -12.77
CA LYS A 344 -6.01 -9.27 -13.95
C LYS A 344 -7.14 -8.77 -14.82
N TYR A 345 -7.13 -7.47 -15.07
CA TYR A 345 -8.02 -6.79 -16.01
C TYR A 345 -7.33 -6.68 -17.36
N GLN A 346 -7.90 -7.32 -18.36
CA GLN A 346 -7.45 -7.16 -19.73
C GLN A 346 -7.94 -5.81 -20.26
N VAL A 347 -7.05 -4.97 -20.84
CA VAL A 347 -7.40 -3.62 -21.28
C VAL A 347 -7.55 -3.50 -22.79
N SER A 348 -8.18 -2.39 -23.22
CA SER A 348 -8.53 -2.11 -24.63
C SER A 348 -7.39 -1.54 -25.47
N TRP A 349 -6.16 -1.52 -24.97
CA TRP A 349 -4.94 -1.06 -25.64
C TRP A 349 -3.68 -1.80 -25.13
N PRO A 350 -2.49 -1.65 -25.75
CA PRO A 350 -2.21 -0.91 -27.00
C PRO A 350 -2.80 -1.59 -28.23
N GLY A 351 -2.78 -0.87 -29.34
CA GLY A 351 -3.29 -1.38 -30.62
C GLY A 351 -4.77 -1.72 -30.57
N ASN A 352 -5.13 -2.96 -30.90
CA ASN A 352 -6.50 -3.43 -30.88
C ASN A 352 -6.97 -3.93 -29.50
N GLY A 353 -6.10 -3.86 -28.50
CA GLY A 353 -6.36 -4.32 -27.14
C GLY A 353 -6.46 -5.84 -27.01
N ASP A 354 -6.71 -6.28 -25.77
CA ASP A 354 -6.85 -7.70 -25.46
C ASP A 354 -8.23 -8.23 -25.92
N PRO A 355 -8.30 -9.43 -26.53
CA PRO A 355 -9.58 -10.07 -26.85
C PRO A 355 -10.52 -10.27 -25.66
N TYR A 356 -9.97 -10.44 -24.43
CA TYR A 356 -10.77 -10.63 -23.22
C TYR A 356 -11.02 -9.35 -22.43
N TYR A 357 -10.86 -8.19 -23.08
CA TYR A 357 -11.33 -6.93 -22.53
C TYR A 357 -12.82 -7.00 -22.22
N THR A 358 -13.22 -6.43 -21.08
CA THR A 358 -14.62 -6.22 -20.71
C THR A 358 -14.84 -4.75 -20.32
N ASP A 359 -16.08 -4.27 -20.42
CA ASP A 359 -16.42 -2.91 -20.00
C ASP A 359 -16.17 -2.71 -18.49
N GLU A 360 -16.31 -3.76 -17.68
CA GLU A 360 -15.99 -3.73 -16.26
C GLU A 360 -14.50 -3.46 -16.02
N ALA A 361 -13.60 -4.04 -16.82
CA ALA A 361 -12.18 -3.72 -16.76
C ALA A 361 -11.91 -2.25 -17.07
N GLY A 362 -12.67 -1.68 -18.03
CA GLY A 362 -12.64 -0.25 -18.36
C GLY A 362 -13.08 0.65 -17.21
N VAL A 363 -14.10 0.26 -16.45
CA VAL A 363 -14.56 0.98 -15.24
C VAL A 363 -13.49 0.96 -14.16
N ARG A 364 -12.93 -0.21 -13.82
CA ARG A 364 -11.85 -0.34 -12.81
C ARG A 364 -10.60 0.44 -13.19
N ARG A 365 -10.19 0.37 -14.47
CA ARG A 365 -9.11 1.17 -15.01
C ARG A 365 -9.31 2.67 -14.79
N THR A 366 -10.54 3.14 -15.08
CA THR A 366 -10.89 4.56 -14.91
C THR A 366 -10.91 4.97 -13.44
N PHE A 367 -11.36 4.10 -12.55
CA PHE A 367 -11.35 4.32 -11.11
C PHE A 367 -9.94 4.60 -10.59
N TYR A 368 -8.94 3.81 -10.99
CA TYR A 368 -7.54 4.00 -10.61
C TYR A 368 -6.78 5.01 -11.49
N ASN A 369 -7.46 5.67 -12.45
CA ASN A 369 -6.83 6.60 -13.40
C ASN A 369 -5.63 6.00 -14.14
N VAL A 370 -5.68 4.71 -14.46
CA VAL A 370 -4.59 4.02 -15.17
C VAL A 370 -4.53 4.53 -16.62
N THR A 371 -3.43 5.16 -16.99
CA THR A 371 -3.20 5.75 -18.32
C THR A 371 -2.20 4.95 -19.17
N GLY A 372 -1.47 4.00 -18.56
CA GLY A 372 -0.49 3.13 -19.22
C GLY A 372 -0.53 1.71 -18.67
N VAL A 373 -0.06 0.74 -19.45
CA VAL A 373 0.11 -0.65 -19.02
C VAL A 373 1.53 -1.13 -19.34
N PRO A 374 2.12 -2.01 -18.50
CA PRO A 374 1.54 -2.66 -17.33
C PRO A 374 1.39 -1.72 -16.14
N ASN A 375 0.30 -1.86 -15.39
CA ASN A 375 0.10 -1.19 -14.11
C ASN A 375 -0.43 -2.20 -13.09
N MET A 376 0.00 -2.12 -11.83
CA MET A 376 -0.48 -2.94 -10.72
C MET A 376 -0.84 -2.03 -9.56
N GLU A 377 -1.94 -2.37 -8.88
CA GLU A 377 -2.42 -1.70 -7.67
C GLU A 377 -2.40 -2.71 -6.51
N LEU A 378 -1.68 -2.39 -5.43
CA LEU A 378 -1.70 -3.17 -4.19
C LEU A 378 -2.59 -2.48 -3.17
N ASP A 379 -3.66 -3.14 -2.75
CA ASP A 379 -4.67 -2.62 -1.83
C ASP A 379 -5.12 -1.18 -2.15
N GLY A 380 -5.04 -0.76 -3.43
CA GLY A 380 -5.37 0.58 -3.90
C GLY A 380 -4.38 1.69 -3.52
N GLY A 381 -3.27 1.35 -2.84
CA GLY A 381 -2.29 2.32 -2.35
C GLY A 381 -1.00 2.43 -3.17
N TRP A 382 -0.49 1.32 -3.70
CA TRP A 382 0.70 1.32 -4.57
C TRP A 382 0.27 1.06 -6.01
N GLY A 383 0.37 2.09 -6.86
CA GLY A 383 -0.04 2.04 -8.26
C GLY A 383 1.12 2.33 -9.19
N GLN A 384 1.82 1.30 -9.70
CA GLN A 384 2.99 1.45 -10.56
C GLN A 384 3.14 0.32 -11.58
N ASN A 385 4.20 0.44 -12.40
CA ASN A 385 4.61 -0.63 -13.31
C ASN A 385 5.00 -1.89 -12.52
N GLY A 386 4.42 -3.03 -12.87
CA GLY A 386 4.64 -4.30 -12.17
C GLY A 386 6.09 -4.79 -12.15
N ASN A 387 6.98 -4.28 -13.02
CA ASN A 387 8.41 -4.58 -12.94
C ASN A 387 9.06 -4.03 -11.65
N SER A 388 8.45 -3.00 -11.03
CA SER A 388 8.93 -2.40 -9.79
C SER A 388 8.40 -3.11 -8.54
N LEU A 389 7.52 -4.10 -8.68
CA LEU A 389 7.01 -4.86 -7.55
C LEU A 389 8.12 -5.73 -6.96
N THR A 390 8.33 -5.62 -5.65
CA THR A 390 9.32 -6.42 -4.90
C THR A 390 8.66 -7.14 -3.74
N GLN A 391 9.35 -8.15 -3.20
CA GLN A 391 8.88 -8.86 -2.00
C GLN A 391 8.72 -7.91 -0.80
N ASP A 392 9.59 -6.91 -0.66
CA ASP A 392 9.52 -5.96 0.46
C ASP A 392 8.28 -5.06 0.33
N ILE A 393 7.95 -4.60 -0.86
CA ILE A 393 6.68 -3.89 -1.13
C ILE A 393 5.49 -4.78 -0.76
N MET A 394 5.46 -6.04 -1.21
CA MET A 394 4.40 -6.98 -0.86
C MET A 394 4.29 -7.19 0.66
N ASN A 395 5.43 -7.37 1.34
CA ASN A 395 5.48 -7.56 2.79
C ASN A 395 4.96 -6.34 3.55
N SER A 396 5.26 -5.11 3.10
CA SER A 396 4.81 -3.88 3.77
C SER A 396 3.29 -3.73 3.75
N TYR A 397 2.63 -4.09 2.64
CA TYR A 397 1.17 -4.09 2.54
C TYR A 397 0.54 -5.21 3.38
N GLN A 398 1.11 -6.40 3.34
CA GLN A 398 0.61 -7.55 4.09
C GLN A 398 0.79 -7.42 5.61
N ALA A 399 1.77 -6.61 6.07
CA ALA A 399 1.98 -6.33 7.49
C ALA A 399 0.85 -5.48 8.12
N VAL A 400 0.07 -4.76 7.30
CA VAL A 400 -1.09 -3.98 7.76
C VAL A 400 -2.20 -4.93 8.18
N PRO A 401 -2.63 -4.95 9.46
CA PRO A 401 -3.73 -5.81 9.86
C PRO A 401 -5.07 -5.31 9.33
N SER A 402 -6.03 -6.21 9.18
CA SER A 402 -7.40 -5.86 8.82
C SER A 402 -8.33 -5.85 10.03
N MET A 403 -9.35 -4.98 9.99
CA MET A 403 -10.43 -4.90 10.98
C MET A 403 -11.70 -5.64 10.53
N ALA A 404 -11.67 -6.28 9.37
CA ALA A 404 -12.75 -7.12 8.86
C ALA A 404 -12.23 -8.48 8.38
N SER A 405 -13.00 -9.53 8.60
CA SER A 405 -12.84 -10.81 7.94
C SER A 405 -13.88 -11.00 6.84
N ILE A 406 -13.49 -11.68 5.76
CA ILE A 406 -14.37 -12.10 4.68
C ILE A 406 -14.36 -13.64 4.63
N ASP A 407 -15.52 -14.28 4.77
CA ASP A 407 -15.75 -15.69 4.43
C ASP A 407 -16.61 -15.71 3.16
N ALA A 408 -16.07 -16.22 2.08
CA ALA A 408 -16.76 -16.29 0.81
C ALA A 408 -16.75 -17.73 0.27
N LYS A 409 -17.88 -18.15 -0.28
CA LYS A 409 -18.06 -19.45 -0.90
C LYS A 409 -18.68 -19.29 -2.27
N PHE A 410 -18.31 -20.15 -3.20
CA PHE A 410 -18.97 -20.22 -4.49
C PHE A 410 -19.27 -21.66 -4.88
N ALA A 411 -20.24 -21.84 -5.76
CA ALA A 411 -20.58 -23.12 -6.35
C ALA A 411 -20.89 -22.94 -7.84
N LEU A 412 -20.44 -23.92 -8.63
CA LEU A 412 -20.83 -24.04 -10.02
C LEU A 412 -22.09 -24.88 -10.12
N ALA A 413 -23.05 -24.44 -10.92
CA ALA A 413 -24.36 -25.05 -11.05
C ALA A 413 -24.90 -24.95 -12.48
N GLY A 414 -26.07 -25.53 -12.70
CA GLY A 414 -26.76 -25.53 -13.99
C GLY A 414 -26.07 -26.41 -15.05
N PRO A 415 -26.63 -26.45 -16.26
CA PRO A 415 -26.02 -27.19 -17.37
C PRO A 415 -24.63 -26.66 -17.71
N ASN A 416 -23.65 -27.55 -17.80
CA ASN A 416 -22.25 -27.24 -18.13
C ASN A 416 -21.58 -26.25 -17.15
N ASN A 417 -22.03 -26.17 -15.88
CA ASN A 417 -21.47 -25.29 -14.85
C ASN A 417 -21.54 -23.78 -15.19
N LYS A 418 -22.48 -23.38 -16.01
CA LYS A 418 -22.63 -21.96 -16.44
C LYS A 418 -23.18 -21.03 -15.38
N VAL A 419 -23.70 -21.54 -14.30
CA VAL A 419 -24.23 -20.75 -13.18
C VAL A 419 -23.18 -20.69 -12.08
N VAL A 420 -22.79 -19.49 -11.71
CA VAL A 420 -21.90 -19.23 -10.56
C VAL A 420 -22.75 -18.65 -9.44
N LYS A 421 -22.86 -19.37 -8.32
CA LYS A 421 -23.51 -18.88 -7.11
C LYS A 421 -22.44 -18.49 -6.09
N VAL A 422 -22.61 -17.34 -5.45
CA VAL A 422 -21.65 -16.80 -4.48
C VAL A 422 -22.38 -16.44 -3.19
N SER A 423 -21.82 -16.83 -2.05
CA SER A 423 -22.25 -16.40 -0.71
C SER A 423 -21.08 -15.73 -0.01
N ILE A 424 -21.32 -14.59 0.63
CA ILE A 424 -20.30 -13.74 1.24
C ILE A 424 -20.76 -13.32 2.62
N ASP A 425 -19.92 -13.55 3.62
CA ASP A 425 -20.10 -13.10 5.00
C ASP A 425 -18.92 -12.20 5.39
N ILE A 426 -19.20 -10.95 5.77
CA ILE A 426 -18.23 -9.99 6.26
C ILE A 426 -18.47 -9.74 7.74
N ASN A 427 -17.43 -9.84 8.57
CA ASN A 427 -17.51 -9.57 10.00
C ASN A 427 -16.53 -8.46 10.37
N ALA A 428 -17.03 -7.32 10.86
CA ALA A 428 -16.21 -6.27 11.42
C ALA A 428 -15.77 -6.62 12.85
N VAL A 429 -14.49 -6.95 13.04
CA VAL A 429 -13.94 -7.29 14.37
C VAL A 429 -13.63 -6.04 15.19
N GLU A 430 -13.50 -4.89 14.50
CA GLU A 430 -13.36 -3.54 15.07
C GLU A 430 -14.06 -2.52 14.15
N ASN A 431 -14.13 -1.24 14.54
CA ASN A 431 -14.61 -0.19 13.66
C ASN A 431 -13.66 -0.05 12.47
N LEU A 432 -14.16 -0.15 11.26
CA LEU A 432 -13.34 0.00 10.08
C LEU A 432 -12.81 1.44 9.95
N PRO A 433 -11.53 1.63 9.55
CA PRO A 433 -10.91 2.96 9.56
C PRO A 433 -11.41 3.88 8.46
N GLY A 434 -11.80 3.33 7.30
CA GLY A 434 -12.33 4.08 6.15
C GLY A 434 -13.81 4.40 6.27
N THR A 435 -14.37 4.97 5.23
CA THR A 435 -15.78 5.30 5.13
C THR A 435 -16.36 4.94 3.77
N GLY A 436 -17.68 4.68 3.73
CA GLY A 436 -18.37 4.45 2.47
C GLY A 436 -17.95 3.16 1.76
N TYR A 437 -17.75 2.09 2.51
CA TYR A 437 -17.28 0.83 1.96
C TYR A 437 -18.19 0.25 0.90
N THR A 438 -17.57 -0.31 -0.12
CA THR A 438 -18.18 -1.03 -1.22
C THR A 438 -17.63 -2.46 -1.27
N LEU A 439 -18.53 -3.43 -1.36
CA LEU A 439 -18.19 -4.82 -1.62
C LEU A 439 -18.07 -5.04 -3.12
N HIS A 440 -16.93 -5.50 -3.56
CA HIS A 440 -16.70 -5.94 -4.93
C HIS A 440 -16.58 -7.46 -4.98
N THR A 441 -17.08 -8.03 -6.06
CA THR A 441 -17.00 -9.47 -6.32
C THR A 441 -16.67 -9.67 -7.79
N ALA A 442 -15.65 -10.46 -8.10
CA ALA A 442 -15.26 -10.75 -9.46
C ALA A 442 -15.20 -12.26 -9.70
N ILE A 443 -15.77 -12.71 -10.81
CA ILE A 443 -15.56 -14.04 -11.35
C ILE A 443 -14.37 -13.95 -12.30
N PHE A 444 -13.39 -14.81 -12.15
CA PHE A 444 -12.19 -14.87 -12.97
C PHE A 444 -11.91 -16.31 -13.41
N GLU A 445 -11.15 -16.48 -14.46
CA GLU A 445 -10.64 -17.78 -14.90
C GLU A 445 -9.17 -17.87 -14.48
N ASN A 446 -8.80 -18.95 -13.78
CA ASN A 446 -7.45 -19.11 -13.24
C ASN A 446 -6.41 -19.08 -14.35
N LYS A 447 -6.70 -19.71 -15.49
CA LYS A 447 -5.81 -19.73 -16.65
C LYS A 447 -6.60 -19.63 -17.95
N THR A 448 -6.16 -18.76 -18.87
CA THR A 448 -6.67 -18.70 -20.23
C THR A 448 -5.54 -18.85 -21.25
N VAL A 449 -5.86 -19.34 -22.45
CA VAL A 449 -4.88 -19.61 -23.52
C VAL A 449 -5.35 -19.14 -24.89
N GLN A 450 -6.58 -18.63 -25.01
CA GLN A 450 -7.10 -18.23 -26.32
C GLN A 450 -7.00 -16.71 -26.58
N ASN A 451 -6.76 -15.89 -25.56
CA ASN A 451 -6.61 -14.45 -25.73
C ASN A 451 -5.20 -14.02 -26.18
N VAL A 452 -4.47 -14.91 -26.84
CA VAL A 452 -3.13 -14.63 -27.39
C VAL A 452 -3.20 -13.46 -28.36
N GLY A 453 -2.38 -12.43 -28.08
CA GLY A 453 -2.21 -11.25 -28.89
C GLY A 453 -0.80 -11.17 -29.51
N SER A 454 -0.27 -9.95 -29.64
CA SER A 454 1.00 -9.68 -30.31
C SER A 454 2.21 -9.59 -29.38
N ASN A 455 2.04 -9.68 -28.06
CA ASN A 455 3.14 -9.52 -27.10
C ASN A 455 3.99 -10.80 -26.90
N GLY A 456 3.51 -11.97 -27.36
CA GLY A 456 4.22 -13.25 -27.26
C GLY A 456 3.82 -14.11 -26.04
N GLU A 457 2.98 -13.64 -25.14
CA GLU A 457 2.40 -14.48 -24.08
C GLU A 457 1.42 -15.49 -24.67
N THR A 458 1.42 -16.71 -24.16
CA THR A 458 0.54 -17.81 -24.59
C THR A 458 -0.36 -18.34 -23.48
N GLU A 459 -0.14 -17.90 -22.25
CA GLU A 459 -0.90 -18.26 -21.06
C GLU A 459 -1.11 -17.00 -20.23
N PHE A 460 -2.31 -16.85 -19.67
CA PHE A 460 -2.71 -15.69 -18.86
C PHE A 460 -3.40 -16.20 -17.62
N PHE A 461 -3.08 -15.60 -16.46
CA PHE A 461 -3.56 -16.08 -15.17
C PHE A 461 -4.49 -15.06 -14.50
N HIS A 462 -5.47 -15.55 -13.71
CA HIS A 462 -6.43 -14.74 -12.93
C HIS A 462 -7.19 -13.72 -13.77
N VAL A 463 -7.62 -14.12 -14.98
CA VAL A 463 -8.26 -13.23 -15.96
C VAL A 463 -9.72 -12.96 -15.59
N MET A 464 -10.04 -11.70 -15.28
CA MET A 464 -11.40 -11.28 -14.92
C MET A 464 -12.38 -11.53 -16.07
N LYS A 465 -13.51 -12.14 -15.77
CA LYS A 465 -14.60 -12.47 -16.72
C LYS A 465 -15.87 -11.69 -16.44
N LYS A 466 -16.20 -11.44 -15.18
CA LYS A 466 -17.44 -10.74 -14.80
C LYS A 466 -17.34 -10.15 -13.40
N MET A 467 -17.86 -8.95 -13.18
CA MET A 467 -18.04 -8.37 -11.85
C MET A 467 -19.50 -8.39 -11.41
N LEU A 468 -19.73 -8.59 -10.09
CA LEU A 468 -21.05 -8.73 -9.49
C LEU A 468 -21.28 -7.67 -8.38
N PRO A 469 -22.46 -7.06 -8.34
CA PRO A 469 -23.51 -7.10 -9.36
C PRO A 469 -23.04 -6.46 -10.66
N ASP A 470 -22.09 -5.53 -10.60
CA ASP A 470 -21.41 -4.82 -11.67
C ASP A 470 -20.04 -4.28 -11.20
N ALA A 471 -19.31 -3.55 -12.04
CA ALA A 471 -17.99 -3.02 -11.74
C ALA A 471 -17.98 -1.95 -10.63
N SER A 472 -19.12 -1.33 -10.32
CA SER A 472 -19.24 -0.37 -9.22
C SER A 472 -19.40 -1.05 -7.86
N GLY A 473 -19.67 -2.36 -7.85
CA GLY A 473 -19.86 -3.17 -6.65
C GLY A 473 -21.18 -2.86 -5.92
N LYS A 474 -21.25 -3.31 -4.67
CA LYS A 474 -22.41 -3.13 -3.79
C LYS A 474 -22.04 -2.27 -2.59
N SER A 475 -22.70 -1.13 -2.41
CA SER A 475 -22.48 -0.31 -1.22
C SER A 475 -22.84 -1.08 0.06
N VAL A 476 -21.90 -1.09 1.00
CA VAL A 476 -22.04 -1.67 2.35
C VAL A 476 -22.21 -0.57 3.39
N GLY A 477 -21.67 0.62 3.11
CA GLY A 477 -21.60 1.73 4.06
C GLY A 477 -20.48 1.51 5.08
N ASN A 478 -20.62 2.16 6.25
CA ASN A 478 -19.64 2.04 7.33
C ASN A 478 -19.97 0.83 8.20
N LEU A 479 -18.98 -0.01 8.46
CA LEU A 479 -19.11 -1.13 9.38
C LEU A 479 -18.46 -0.78 10.71
N THR A 480 -19.18 -1.04 11.80
CA THR A 480 -18.69 -0.87 13.16
C THR A 480 -18.49 -2.23 13.83
N LYS A 481 -17.69 -2.25 14.88
CA LYS A 481 -17.35 -3.44 15.63
C LYS A 481 -18.55 -4.33 15.94
N GLY A 482 -18.43 -5.60 15.58
CA GLY A 482 -19.46 -6.63 15.78
C GLY A 482 -20.57 -6.63 14.74
N GLN A 483 -20.58 -5.69 13.78
CA GLN A 483 -21.52 -5.76 12.66
C GLN A 483 -21.11 -6.84 11.66
N GLN A 484 -22.14 -7.48 11.13
CA GLN A 484 -22.04 -8.46 10.05
C GLN A 484 -22.76 -7.91 8.82
N TYR A 485 -22.22 -8.21 7.66
CA TYR A 485 -22.85 -7.94 6.38
C TYR A 485 -22.81 -9.19 5.54
N THR A 486 -23.95 -9.57 4.97
CA THR A 486 -24.06 -10.73 4.10
C THR A 486 -24.48 -10.32 2.71
N ALA A 487 -23.97 -11.00 1.70
CA ALA A 487 -24.39 -10.84 0.32
C ALA A 487 -24.43 -12.20 -0.39
N ALA A 488 -25.34 -12.35 -1.33
CA ALA A 488 -25.40 -13.50 -2.21
C ALA A 488 -25.62 -13.04 -3.65
N TYR A 489 -24.97 -13.74 -4.59
CA TYR A 489 -25.10 -13.49 -6.02
C TYR A 489 -25.33 -14.80 -6.76
N SER A 490 -26.11 -14.74 -7.82
CA SER A 490 -26.21 -15.80 -8.82
C SER A 490 -26.03 -15.19 -10.20
N TYR A 491 -25.09 -15.71 -10.96
CA TYR A 491 -24.83 -15.23 -12.32
C TYR A 491 -24.78 -16.40 -13.30
N THR A 492 -25.52 -16.28 -14.40
CA THR A 492 -25.54 -17.28 -15.46
C THR A 492 -24.84 -16.76 -16.69
N PHE A 493 -23.76 -17.41 -17.11
CA PHE A 493 -23.09 -17.13 -18.37
C PHE A 493 -23.99 -17.53 -19.54
N GLN A 494 -24.42 -16.56 -20.33
CA GLN A 494 -25.38 -16.78 -21.41
C GLN A 494 -24.70 -17.32 -22.69
N GLY A 495 -25.48 -17.95 -23.53
CA GLY A 495 -25.13 -18.35 -24.89
C GLY A 495 -23.94 -19.31 -24.98
N ASN A 496 -23.13 -19.14 -26.03
CA ASN A 496 -21.96 -19.98 -26.31
C ASN A 496 -20.66 -19.19 -26.15
N PHE A 497 -19.56 -19.92 -25.99
CA PHE A 497 -18.23 -19.35 -26.04
C PHE A 497 -18.00 -18.58 -27.35
N ARG A 498 -17.50 -17.37 -27.21
CA ARG A 498 -16.94 -16.59 -28.31
C ARG A 498 -15.57 -16.04 -27.91
N LYS A 499 -14.61 -16.17 -28.79
CA LYS A 499 -13.37 -15.41 -28.71
C LYS A 499 -13.55 -14.11 -29.49
N PRO A 500 -13.53 -12.93 -28.84
CA PRO A 500 -13.48 -11.66 -29.55
C PRO A 500 -12.22 -11.53 -30.41
N ASN A 501 -12.29 -10.78 -31.49
CA ASN A 501 -11.11 -10.52 -32.32
C ASN A 501 -10.20 -9.44 -31.72
N SER A 502 -10.76 -8.57 -30.91
CA SER A 502 -10.09 -7.45 -30.26
C SER A 502 -10.98 -6.84 -29.17
N ALA A 503 -10.45 -5.92 -28.40
CA ALA A 503 -11.21 -5.12 -27.42
C ALA A 503 -12.27 -4.20 -28.05
N ASN A 504 -12.26 -3.98 -29.37
CA ASN A 504 -13.29 -3.20 -30.07
C ASN A 504 -14.57 -4.00 -30.35
N ASP A 505 -14.58 -5.29 -30.05
CA ASP A 505 -15.69 -6.21 -30.21
C ASP A 505 -15.88 -7.02 -28.91
N PRO A 506 -16.14 -6.35 -27.75
CA PRO A 506 -16.18 -7.02 -26.45
C PRO A 506 -17.35 -8.00 -26.37
N ILE A 507 -17.28 -8.90 -25.39
CA ILE A 507 -18.34 -9.88 -25.12
C ILE A 507 -19.63 -9.15 -24.74
N ASN A 508 -20.72 -9.56 -25.39
CA ASN A 508 -22.06 -9.21 -24.93
C ASN A 508 -22.56 -10.24 -23.92
N HIS A 509 -22.39 -9.98 -22.65
CA HIS A 509 -22.72 -10.89 -21.55
C HIS A 509 -24.20 -11.34 -21.51
N SER A 510 -25.11 -10.65 -22.22
CA SER A 510 -26.52 -11.08 -22.34
C SER A 510 -26.76 -12.17 -23.37
N MET A 511 -25.74 -12.49 -24.21
CA MET A 511 -25.89 -13.40 -25.33
C MET A 511 -24.78 -14.45 -25.46
N GLU A 512 -23.61 -14.19 -24.84
CA GLU A 512 -22.38 -14.97 -25.04
C GLU A 512 -21.37 -14.80 -23.91
N HIS A 513 -20.33 -15.65 -23.86
CA HIS A 513 -19.27 -15.58 -22.86
C HIS A 513 -17.89 -15.88 -23.46
N SER A 514 -16.82 -15.44 -22.77
CA SER A 514 -15.43 -15.74 -23.08
C SER A 514 -14.77 -16.71 -22.08
N VAL A 515 -15.55 -17.43 -21.30
CA VAL A 515 -15.02 -18.47 -20.38
C VAL A 515 -14.58 -19.66 -21.22
N GLU A 516 -13.30 -20.02 -21.14
CA GLU A 516 -12.71 -21.16 -21.85
C GLU A 516 -13.06 -22.48 -21.15
N GLU A 517 -12.95 -22.49 -19.80
CA GLU A 517 -13.20 -23.69 -18.98
C GLU A 517 -13.96 -23.31 -17.70
N PHE A 518 -15.23 -23.71 -17.59
CA PHE A 518 -16.05 -23.37 -16.42
C PHE A 518 -15.54 -23.98 -15.11
N THR A 519 -14.89 -25.13 -15.16
CA THR A 519 -14.30 -25.78 -13.97
C THR A 519 -13.01 -25.12 -13.50
N ASP A 520 -12.48 -24.15 -14.27
CA ASP A 520 -11.31 -23.32 -13.90
C ASP A 520 -11.69 -21.93 -13.39
N LEU A 521 -12.99 -21.67 -13.16
CA LEU A 521 -13.45 -20.41 -12.58
C LEU A 521 -13.13 -20.32 -11.10
N GLY A 522 -12.74 -19.11 -10.68
CA GLY A 522 -12.64 -18.70 -9.29
C GLY A 522 -13.48 -17.45 -9.04
N VAL A 523 -13.70 -17.16 -7.76
CA VAL A 523 -14.37 -15.94 -7.32
C VAL A 523 -13.49 -15.21 -6.32
N LEU A 524 -13.30 -13.93 -6.52
CA LEU A 524 -12.57 -13.02 -5.66
C LEU A 524 -13.51 -11.96 -5.10
N VAL A 525 -13.39 -11.70 -3.80
CA VAL A 525 -14.20 -10.74 -3.07
C VAL A 525 -13.30 -9.77 -2.34
N TRP A 526 -13.64 -8.47 -2.33
CA TRP A 526 -12.90 -7.48 -1.54
C TRP A 526 -13.77 -6.34 -1.06
N LEU A 527 -13.34 -5.71 0.03
CA LEU A 527 -13.98 -4.57 0.66
C LEU A 527 -13.11 -3.33 0.45
N GLN A 528 -13.63 -2.34 -0.28
CA GLN A 528 -12.93 -1.12 -0.67
C GLN A 528 -13.61 0.11 -0.11
N ASP A 529 -12.86 1.06 0.46
CA ASP A 529 -13.41 2.32 0.96
C ASP A 529 -13.62 3.36 -0.16
N ALA A 530 -14.23 4.50 0.19
CA ALA A 530 -14.51 5.57 -0.77
C ALA A 530 -13.24 6.27 -1.31
N GLN A 531 -12.10 6.09 -0.66
CA GLN A 531 -10.79 6.62 -1.08
C GLN A 531 -10.04 5.66 -2.00
N GLY A 532 -10.49 4.42 -2.11
CA GLY A 532 -9.88 3.39 -2.93
C GLY A 532 -9.05 2.37 -2.17
N ASN A 533 -8.87 2.54 -0.84
CA ASN A 533 -8.10 1.59 -0.04
C ASN A 533 -8.87 0.29 0.16
N ILE A 534 -8.17 -0.84 0.08
CA ILE A 534 -8.74 -2.16 0.32
C ILE A 534 -8.56 -2.51 1.79
N GLU A 535 -9.65 -2.79 2.48
CA GLU A 535 -9.62 -3.25 3.87
C GLU A 535 -9.27 -4.74 3.98
N GLN A 536 -9.84 -5.57 3.10
CA GLN A 536 -9.65 -7.02 3.09
C GLN A 536 -10.02 -7.60 1.74
N SER A 537 -9.35 -8.68 1.35
CA SER A 537 -9.74 -9.51 0.20
C SER A 537 -9.76 -10.99 0.55
N ALA A 538 -10.49 -11.78 -0.23
CA ALA A 538 -10.52 -13.23 -0.09
C ALA A 538 -10.89 -13.91 -1.41
N TYR A 539 -10.25 -15.03 -1.72
CA TYR A 539 -10.82 -15.97 -2.68
C TYR A 539 -11.98 -16.72 -2.04
N ALA A 540 -13.08 -16.83 -2.75
CA ALA A 540 -14.18 -17.69 -2.34
C ALA A 540 -13.75 -19.16 -2.43
N THR A 541 -14.10 -19.95 -1.43
CA THR A 541 -13.86 -21.40 -1.42
C THR A 541 -14.94 -22.09 -2.24
N GLU A 542 -14.53 -22.94 -3.19
CA GLU A 542 -15.50 -23.75 -3.91
C GLU A 542 -16.21 -24.71 -2.97
N SER A 543 -17.54 -24.72 -3.01
CA SER A 543 -18.39 -25.52 -2.15
C SER A 543 -19.21 -26.50 -2.97
N THR A 544 -19.24 -27.74 -2.56
CA THR A 544 -20.15 -28.76 -3.11
C THR A 544 -21.57 -28.67 -2.54
N ILE A 545 -21.76 -27.82 -1.53
CA ILE A 545 -23.07 -27.61 -0.91
C ILE A 545 -23.83 -26.62 -1.80
N SER A 546 -25.00 -27.02 -2.29
CA SER A 546 -25.90 -26.11 -2.98
C SER A 546 -26.22 -24.93 -2.04
N ILE A 547 -25.82 -23.72 -2.42
CA ILE A 547 -26.22 -22.45 -1.79
C ILE A 547 -27.70 -22.28 -2.15
N SER A 548 -28.60 -22.97 -1.44
CA SER A 548 -29.99 -23.11 -1.88
C SER A 548 -30.99 -22.25 -1.10
N GLU A 549 -30.60 -21.66 0.03
CA GLU A 549 -31.57 -20.95 0.86
C GLU A 549 -31.64 -19.41 0.61
N ASN A 550 -30.56 -18.76 0.16
CA ASN A 550 -30.61 -17.30 -0.03
C ASN A 550 -30.93 -16.85 -1.48
N ASP A 551 -30.83 -17.73 -2.47
CA ASP A 551 -31.09 -17.37 -3.87
C ASP A 551 -32.59 -17.23 -4.14
N PHE A 552 -33.42 -18.02 -3.48
CA PHE A 552 -34.88 -17.97 -3.64
C PHE A 552 -35.48 -16.73 -2.97
N ASP A 553 -34.97 -16.32 -1.80
CA ASP A 553 -35.38 -15.08 -1.11
C ASP A 553 -35.04 -13.83 -1.97
N SER A 554 -33.90 -13.80 -2.66
CA SER A 554 -33.50 -12.68 -3.50
C SER A 554 -34.35 -12.48 -4.75
N ARG A 555 -35.08 -13.50 -5.16
CA ARG A 555 -35.99 -13.47 -6.31
C ARG A 555 -37.40 -12.99 -5.97
N LEU A 556 -37.74 -12.93 -4.67
CA LEU A 556 -39.05 -12.51 -4.18
C LEU A 556 -39.10 -10.99 -4.04
N GLN A 557 -40.10 -10.38 -4.64
CA GLN A 557 -40.46 -8.98 -4.39
C GLN A 557 -41.94 -8.91 -4.07
N VAL A 558 -42.29 -8.20 -3.00
CA VAL A 558 -43.68 -7.98 -2.60
C VAL A 558 -43.96 -6.47 -2.55
N TYR A 559 -44.87 -6.03 -3.39
CA TYR A 559 -45.20 -4.59 -3.53
C TYR A 559 -46.68 -4.36 -3.77
N PRO A 560 -47.20 -3.15 -3.39
CA PRO A 560 -46.53 -2.12 -2.62
C PRO A 560 -46.35 -2.51 -1.16
N ASN A 561 -45.26 -2.03 -0.53
CA ASN A 561 -45.04 -2.17 0.89
C ASN A 561 -44.60 -0.79 1.47
N PRO A 562 -45.38 -0.12 2.31
CA PRO A 562 -46.71 -0.53 2.86
C PRO A 562 -47.80 -0.68 1.83
N THR A 563 -48.81 -1.52 2.15
CA THR A 563 -50.01 -1.74 1.31
C THR A 563 -51.27 -1.34 2.05
N SER A 564 -52.32 -0.95 1.28
CA SER A 564 -53.65 -0.72 1.81
C SER A 564 -54.60 -1.92 1.67
N GLY A 565 -54.13 -3.02 1.05
CA GLY A 565 -54.93 -4.24 0.92
C GLY A 565 -54.41 -5.22 -0.13
N VAL A 566 -54.16 -4.78 -1.35
CA VAL A 566 -53.69 -5.66 -2.41
C VAL A 566 -52.16 -5.59 -2.50
N ILE A 567 -51.51 -6.74 -2.59
CA ILE A 567 -50.07 -6.88 -2.87
C ILE A 567 -49.87 -7.67 -4.15
N ASN A 568 -48.80 -7.35 -4.87
CA ASN A 568 -48.29 -8.15 -5.95
C ASN A 568 -47.01 -8.82 -5.48
N ILE A 569 -46.88 -10.09 -5.75
CA ILE A 569 -45.72 -10.93 -5.47
C ILE A 569 -45.08 -11.22 -6.82
N SER A 570 -43.87 -10.72 -7.01
CA SER A 570 -43.06 -11.03 -8.18
C SER A 570 -41.95 -11.99 -7.76
N LEU A 571 -41.89 -13.13 -8.42
CA LEU A 571 -40.91 -14.17 -8.19
C LEU A 571 -40.25 -14.54 -9.51
N ALA A 572 -38.97 -14.23 -9.68
CA ALA A 572 -38.26 -14.57 -10.90
C ALA A 572 -38.17 -16.09 -11.06
N MET A 573 -38.87 -16.63 -12.06
CA MET A 573 -39.00 -18.06 -12.33
C MET A 573 -38.65 -18.35 -13.79
N ASP A 574 -38.04 -19.52 -14.02
CA ASP A 574 -37.62 -19.94 -15.36
C ASP A 574 -38.74 -20.68 -16.12
N GLU A 575 -39.74 -21.18 -15.37
CA GLU A 575 -40.88 -21.90 -15.93
C GLU A 575 -42.12 -21.82 -15.01
N THR A 576 -43.31 -22.08 -15.55
CA THR A 576 -44.55 -22.10 -14.77
C THR A 576 -44.47 -23.22 -13.71
N SER A 577 -44.55 -22.85 -12.43
CA SER A 577 -44.51 -23.77 -11.29
C SER A 577 -45.69 -23.55 -10.35
N LYS A 578 -45.94 -24.55 -9.52
CA LYS A 578 -46.89 -24.46 -8.42
C LYS A 578 -46.28 -23.71 -7.26
N VAL A 579 -46.87 -22.57 -6.88
CA VAL A 579 -46.42 -21.68 -5.81
C VAL A 579 -47.41 -21.78 -4.64
N GLU A 580 -46.89 -22.05 -3.44
CA GLU A 580 -47.65 -21.98 -2.20
C GLU A 580 -47.33 -20.69 -1.44
N ILE A 581 -48.40 -19.95 -1.04
CA ILE A 581 -48.24 -18.66 -0.37
C ILE A 581 -48.91 -18.73 1.01
N ASN A 582 -48.13 -18.39 2.04
CA ASN A 582 -48.61 -18.30 3.42
C ASN A 582 -48.45 -16.86 3.92
N VAL A 583 -49.51 -16.22 4.37
CA VAL A 583 -49.45 -14.93 5.09
C VAL A 583 -49.55 -15.21 6.58
N ILE A 584 -48.57 -14.77 7.33
CA ILE A 584 -48.39 -15.07 8.75
C ILE A 584 -48.46 -13.75 9.54
N ASN A 585 -49.25 -13.70 10.60
CA ASN A 585 -49.34 -12.56 11.49
C ASN A 585 -48.17 -12.51 12.50
N SER A 586 -48.08 -11.42 13.26
CA SER A 586 -47.03 -11.20 14.28
C SER A 586 -47.06 -12.23 15.46
N LEU A 587 -48.08 -13.06 15.55
CA LEU A 587 -48.19 -14.16 16.51
C LEU A 587 -47.74 -15.51 15.93
N GLY A 588 -47.25 -15.54 14.69
CA GLY A 588 -46.82 -16.75 13.99
C GLY A 588 -47.99 -17.60 13.43
N GLN A 589 -49.19 -17.06 13.36
CA GLN A 589 -50.36 -17.79 12.84
C GLN A 589 -50.51 -17.52 11.33
N VAL A 590 -50.71 -18.57 10.54
CA VAL A 590 -51.08 -18.47 9.14
C VAL A 590 -52.51 -17.90 9.05
N VAL A 591 -52.65 -16.70 8.53
CA VAL A 591 -53.94 -16.00 8.39
C VAL A 591 -54.49 -16.05 6.97
N LEU A 592 -53.70 -16.42 6.01
CA LEU A 592 -54.08 -16.72 4.64
C LEU A 592 -53.11 -17.76 4.07
N ASN A 593 -53.68 -18.77 3.39
CA ASN A 593 -52.92 -19.72 2.58
C ASN A 593 -53.55 -19.76 1.19
N ASP A 594 -52.70 -19.66 0.15
CA ASP A 594 -53.11 -19.72 -1.25
C ASP A 594 -52.12 -20.56 -2.06
N VAL A 595 -52.60 -21.18 -3.12
CA VAL A 595 -51.79 -22.02 -4.01
C VAL A 595 -52.15 -21.69 -5.45
N GLN A 596 -51.19 -21.17 -6.17
CA GLN A 596 -51.35 -20.76 -7.57
C GLN A 596 -50.33 -21.42 -8.49
N SER A 597 -50.62 -21.51 -9.76
CA SER A 597 -49.62 -21.84 -10.80
C SER A 597 -49.33 -20.58 -11.59
N THR A 598 -48.06 -20.16 -11.61
CA THR A 598 -47.64 -18.90 -12.22
C THR A 598 -46.27 -19.06 -12.89
N ASP A 599 -45.95 -18.12 -13.76
CA ASP A 599 -44.64 -17.88 -14.36
C ASP A 599 -43.88 -16.72 -13.71
N GLY A 600 -44.36 -16.24 -12.52
CA GLY A 600 -43.62 -15.28 -11.71
C GLY A 600 -44.42 -14.14 -11.09
N GLU A 601 -45.65 -13.89 -11.50
CA GLU A 601 -46.49 -12.79 -10.99
C GLU A 601 -47.76 -13.31 -10.32
N ILE A 602 -48.00 -12.88 -9.07
CA ILE A 602 -49.19 -13.23 -8.29
C ILE A 602 -49.77 -11.99 -7.62
N SER A 603 -51.10 -11.79 -7.69
CA SER A 603 -51.77 -10.73 -6.94
C SER A 603 -52.59 -11.34 -5.80
N LEU A 604 -52.42 -10.80 -4.57
CA LEU A 604 -53.08 -11.30 -3.37
C LEU A 604 -53.82 -10.18 -2.64
N ASP A 605 -55.10 -10.41 -2.31
CA ASP A 605 -55.92 -9.46 -1.58
C ASP A 605 -55.91 -9.72 -0.07
N LEU A 606 -55.32 -8.82 0.69
CA LEU A 606 -55.23 -8.80 2.14
C LEU A 606 -56.23 -7.83 2.79
N SER A 607 -57.16 -7.25 2.02
CA SER A 607 -58.11 -6.19 2.49
C SER A 607 -58.94 -6.65 3.71
N ASN A 608 -59.13 -7.94 3.88
CA ASN A 608 -59.88 -8.51 5.00
C ASN A 608 -59.07 -8.68 6.28
N LEU A 609 -57.75 -8.53 6.23
CA LEU A 609 -56.88 -8.67 7.40
C LEU A 609 -56.77 -7.35 8.20
N PRO A 610 -56.56 -7.38 9.53
CA PRO A 610 -56.33 -6.18 10.32
C PRO A 610 -55.08 -5.41 9.90
N THR A 611 -55.01 -4.12 10.18
CA THR A 611 -53.76 -3.33 10.07
C THR A 611 -52.68 -3.96 10.95
N GLY A 612 -51.47 -4.13 10.41
CA GLY A 612 -50.38 -4.76 11.12
C GLY A 612 -49.20 -5.19 10.23
N LEU A 613 -48.21 -5.79 10.87
CA LEU A 613 -47.07 -6.43 10.17
C LEU A 613 -47.39 -7.90 9.90
N TYR A 614 -47.09 -8.32 8.70
CA TYR A 614 -47.28 -9.69 8.23
C TYR A 614 -46.00 -10.19 7.53
N SER A 615 -45.76 -11.48 7.64
CA SER A 615 -44.73 -12.19 6.89
C SER A 615 -45.42 -12.92 5.73
N VAL A 616 -45.00 -12.66 4.50
CA VAL A 616 -45.46 -13.37 3.30
C VAL A 616 -44.40 -14.41 2.94
N GLN A 617 -44.72 -15.68 3.12
CA GLN A 617 -43.91 -16.82 2.74
C GLN A 617 -44.37 -17.36 1.40
N VAL A 618 -43.46 -17.56 0.49
CA VAL A 618 -43.71 -18.07 -0.86
C VAL A 618 -42.85 -19.31 -1.07
N GLY A 619 -43.50 -20.44 -1.27
CA GLY A 619 -42.86 -21.73 -1.45
C GLY A 619 -43.03 -22.26 -2.89
N VAL A 620 -41.92 -22.71 -3.49
CA VAL A 620 -41.89 -23.42 -4.78
C VAL A 620 -41.04 -24.66 -4.61
N ASP A 621 -41.60 -25.82 -4.84
CA ASP A 621 -40.98 -27.14 -4.58
C ASP A 621 -40.49 -27.23 -3.14
N ASN A 622 -39.15 -27.28 -2.91
CA ASN A 622 -38.56 -27.37 -1.58
C ASN A 622 -37.93 -26.02 -1.11
N ASN A 623 -38.12 -24.94 -1.86
CA ASN A 623 -37.57 -23.63 -1.52
C ASN A 623 -38.67 -22.72 -0.96
N VAL A 624 -38.36 -21.94 0.07
CA VAL A 624 -39.27 -20.97 0.69
C VAL A 624 -38.57 -19.62 0.80
N ALA A 625 -39.19 -18.57 0.23
CA ALA A 625 -38.79 -17.19 0.41
C ALA A 625 -39.74 -16.45 1.34
N THR A 626 -39.25 -15.44 2.06
CA THR A 626 -40.05 -14.71 3.05
C THR A 626 -39.81 -13.20 2.95
N GLU A 627 -40.90 -12.42 2.84
CA GLU A 627 -40.84 -10.96 2.84
C GLU A 627 -41.80 -10.37 3.88
N MET A 628 -41.34 -9.32 4.57
CA MET A 628 -42.16 -8.62 5.57
C MET A 628 -42.94 -7.47 4.94
N ILE A 629 -44.24 -7.40 5.18
CA ILE A 629 -45.12 -6.32 4.68
C ILE A 629 -45.81 -5.60 5.82
N SER A 630 -46.12 -4.31 5.59
CA SER A 630 -46.95 -3.47 6.46
C SER A 630 -48.28 -3.21 5.81
N LEU A 631 -49.36 -3.73 6.40
CA LEU A 631 -50.72 -3.43 5.99
C LEU A 631 -51.23 -2.23 6.76
N VAL A 632 -51.60 -1.16 6.07
CA VAL A 632 -52.08 0.12 6.63
C VAL A 632 -53.43 0.48 5.96
N LYS A 633 -54.48 0.63 6.75
CA LYS A 633 -55.82 1.00 6.29
C LYS A 633 -56.12 2.45 6.60
#